data_70995e164af44721a269342b72d3e13a
#
_entry.id   70995e164af44721a269342b72d3e13a
#
_cell.length_a   1.000
_cell.length_b   1.000
_cell.length_c   1.000
_cell.angle_alpha   90.00
_cell.angle_beta   90.00
_cell.angle_gamma   90.00
#
_symmetry.space_group_name_H-M   'P 1'
#
loop_
_entity.id
_entity.type
_entity.pdbx_description
1 polymer ?
#
loop_
_entity_poly.entity_id
_entity_poly.type
_entity_poly.pdbx_seq_one_letter_code
_entity_poly.pdbx_strand_id
1 'polypeptide(L)'
;MPEKINNWEGGAAPLGFSWRPAVDPTGHPIYKIHAGPFADKISRTLKDVAILLVSQQYNLIIDDVAFGILEVGEWKQALKDYPVLYVGVTTPLDILEKRERLRGNRFVGGARGQYFKVHENVAYDLEIDTHAQSLEENIEKIKQAFSERENSKQV
;
A
#
# COMPACT_ATOMS: atom_id res chain seq x y z
N MET A 1 -10.15 3.24 -19.24
CA MET A 1 -8.88 4.00 -19.25
C MET A 1 -8.09 3.57 -20.49
N PRO A 2 -7.39 4.44 -21.22
CA PRO A 2 -6.64 4.05 -22.40
C PRO A 2 -5.57 3.00 -22.08
N GLU A 3 -5.38 2.01 -22.95
CA GLU A 3 -4.41 0.90 -22.77
C GLU A 3 -2.97 1.37 -22.50
N LYS A 4 -2.57 2.52 -23.08
CA LYS A 4 -1.23 3.10 -22.87
C LYS A 4 -1.00 3.59 -21.43
N ILE A 5 -2.07 3.78 -20.65
CA ILE A 5 -2.02 4.31 -19.28
C ILE A 5 -2.24 3.21 -18.26
N ASN A 6 -3.06 2.21 -18.58
CA ASN A 6 -3.34 1.11 -17.69
C ASN A 6 -3.60 -0.18 -18.49
N ASN A 7 -2.85 -1.22 -18.16
CA ASN A 7 -3.09 -2.55 -18.70
C ASN A 7 -2.83 -3.59 -17.61
N TRP A 8 -3.90 -3.97 -16.93
CA TRP A 8 -3.88 -4.95 -15.86
C TRP A 8 -3.87 -6.40 -16.35
N GLU A 9 -4.01 -6.63 -17.66
CA GLU A 9 -4.04 -7.95 -18.26
C GLU A 9 -2.69 -8.42 -18.81
N GLY A 10 -1.60 -7.82 -18.32
CA GLY A 10 -0.23 -8.23 -18.65
C GLY A 10 0.39 -7.58 -19.87
N GLY A 11 -0.30 -6.63 -20.49
CA GLY A 11 0.24 -5.84 -21.61
C GLY A 11 1.18 -4.72 -21.14
N ALA A 12 1.81 -4.05 -22.09
CA ALA A 12 2.68 -2.91 -21.83
C ALA A 12 1.87 -1.60 -21.80
N ALA A 13 1.81 -0.96 -20.64
CA ALA A 13 1.29 0.39 -20.49
C ALA A 13 2.45 1.34 -20.08
N PRO A 14 3.29 1.80 -21.03
CA PRO A 14 4.55 2.47 -20.72
C PRO A 14 4.39 3.81 -19.99
N LEU A 15 3.23 4.45 -20.11
CA LEU A 15 2.96 5.74 -19.47
C LEU A 15 2.35 5.60 -18.07
N GLY A 16 1.66 4.51 -17.79
CA GLY A 16 0.90 4.28 -16.56
C GLY A 16 1.35 3.02 -15.83
N PHE A 17 0.36 2.22 -15.38
CA PHE A 17 0.61 0.99 -14.64
C PHE A 17 0.52 -0.23 -15.57
N SER A 18 1.49 -1.15 -15.43
CA SER A 18 1.45 -2.44 -16.12
C SER A 18 2.09 -3.54 -15.28
N TRP A 19 1.63 -4.79 -15.49
CA TRP A 19 2.29 -5.95 -14.94
C TRP A 19 3.44 -6.39 -15.86
N ARG A 20 4.60 -6.67 -15.26
CA ARG A 20 5.77 -7.20 -15.98
C ARG A 20 6.24 -8.50 -15.35
N PRO A 21 6.54 -9.52 -16.17
CA PRO A 21 7.15 -10.77 -15.68
C PRO A 21 8.47 -10.46 -14.95
N ALA A 22 8.71 -11.15 -13.86
CA ALA A 22 9.92 -11.07 -13.06
C ALA A 22 10.15 -12.38 -12.29
N VAL A 23 11.19 -12.42 -11.47
CA VAL A 23 11.48 -13.52 -10.55
C VAL A 23 11.60 -12.95 -9.14
N ASP A 24 11.11 -13.68 -8.14
CA ASP A 24 11.28 -13.33 -6.75
C ASP A 24 12.70 -13.69 -6.23
N PRO A 25 13.08 -13.29 -5.00
CA PRO A 25 14.37 -13.65 -4.43
C PRO A 25 14.64 -15.15 -4.28
N THR A 26 13.59 -15.98 -4.34
CA THR A 26 13.68 -17.45 -4.23
C THR A 26 13.67 -18.15 -5.59
N GLY A 27 13.63 -17.40 -6.69
CA GLY A 27 13.64 -17.91 -8.05
C GLY A 27 12.27 -18.27 -8.65
N HIS A 28 11.16 -17.96 -7.97
CA HIS A 28 9.81 -18.22 -8.50
C HIS A 28 9.37 -17.13 -9.48
N PRO A 29 8.69 -17.49 -10.58
CA PRO A 29 8.06 -16.51 -11.48
C PRO A 29 7.01 -15.69 -10.77
N ILE A 30 7.06 -14.38 -10.97
CA ILE A 30 6.14 -13.40 -10.40
C ILE A 30 5.77 -12.35 -11.43
N TYR A 31 4.84 -11.47 -11.05
CA TYR A 31 4.59 -10.23 -11.78
C TYR A 31 4.84 -9.03 -10.87
N LYS A 32 5.55 -8.04 -11.39
CA LYS A 32 5.80 -6.75 -10.73
C LYS A 32 4.99 -5.66 -11.38
N ILE A 33 4.46 -4.75 -10.58
CA ILE A 33 3.88 -3.51 -11.09
C ILE A 33 5.02 -2.62 -11.58
N HIS A 34 4.85 -2.11 -12.79
CA HIS A 34 5.68 -1.05 -13.35
C HIS A 34 4.86 0.22 -13.41
N ALA A 35 5.37 1.29 -12.81
CA ALA A 35 4.83 2.63 -12.91
C ALA A 35 5.60 3.42 -13.98
N GLY A 36 4.87 4.08 -14.86
CA GLY A 36 5.42 5.00 -15.87
C GLY A 36 5.21 6.46 -15.46
N PRO A 37 5.65 7.42 -16.29
CA PRO A 37 5.63 8.85 -15.93
C PRO A 37 4.26 9.41 -15.54
N PHE A 38 3.20 8.90 -16.12
CA PHE A 38 1.84 9.31 -15.77
C PHE A 38 1.42 8.75 -14.41
N ALA A 39 1.79 7.51 -14.10
CA ALA A 39 1.54 6.89 -12.80
C ALA A 39 2.28 7.64 -11.69
N ASP A 40 3.56 8.00 -11.90
CA ASP A 40 4.34 8.79 -10.97
C ASP A 40 3.73 10.18 -10.72
N LYS A 41 3.21 10.81 -11.78
CA LYS A 41 2.49 12.09 -11.65
C LYS A 41 1.24 11.96 -10.79
N ILE A 42 0.44 10.91 -11.01
CA ILE A 42 -0.78 10.64 -10.23
C ILE A 42 -0.42 10.37 -8.76
N SER A 43 0.61 9.56 -8.49
CA SER A 43 1.05 9.26 -7.12
C SER A 43 1.45 10.53 -6.35
N ARG A 44 2.18 11.46 -6.98
CA ARG A 44 2.49 12.76 -6.38
C ARG A 44 1.24 13.61 -6.15
N THR A 45 0.37 13.71 -7.15
CA THR A 45 -0.89 14.48 -7.05
C THR A 45 -1.79 13.94 -5.93
N LEU A 46 -1.81 12.64 -5.69
CA LEU A 46 -2.58 12.05 -4.60
C LEU A 46 -2.10 12.57 -3.23
N LYS A 47 -0.79 12.71 -3.03
CA LYS A 47 -0.23 13.29 -1.82
C LYS A 47 -0.64 14.76 -1.64
N ASP A 48 -0.62 15.56 -2.71
CA ASP A 48 -1.08 16.96 -2.69
C ASP A 48 -2.56 17.06 -2.32
N VAL A 49 -3.39 16.18 -2.86
CA VAL A 49 -4.83 16.10 -2.51
C VAL A 49 -5.02 15.72 -1.05
N ALA A 50 -4.26 14.76 -0.53
CA ALA A 50 -4.33 14.37 0.87
C ALA A 50 -3.94 15.56 1.79
N ILE A 51 -2.87 16.28 1.48
CA ILE A 51 -2.46 17.49 2.21
C ILE A 51 -3.58 18.54 2.21
N LEU A 52 -4.18 18.79 1.05
CA LEU A 52 -5.29 19.74 0.94
C LEU A 52 -6.46 19.35 1.85
N LEU A 53 -6.86 18.07 1.84
CA LEU A 53 -7.99 17.60 2.64
C LEU A 53 -7.71 17.69 4.14
N VAL A 54 -6.53 17.25 4.61
CA VAL A 54 -6.20 17.33 6.04
C VAL A 54 -6.02 18.77 6.50
N SER A 55 -5.55 19.68 5.65
CA SER A 55 -5.47 21.11 5.96
C SER A 55 -6.85 21.76 6.16
N GLN A 56 -7.88 21.17 5.58
CA GLN A 56 -9.29 21.53 5.77
C GLN A 56 -9.96 20.74 6.90
N GLN A 57 -9.17 20.05 7.74
CA GLN A 57 -9.64 19.28 8.91
C GLN A 57 -10.49 18.05 8.57
N TYR A 58 -10.37 17.51 7.36
CA TYR A 58 -10.98 16.20 7.04
C TYR A 58 -10.18 15.07 7.66
N ASN A 59 -10.88 14.12 8.28
CA ASN A 59 -10.29 12.84 8.66
C ASN A 59 -10.16 11.95 7.43
N LEU A 60 -8.97 11.38 7.22
CA LEU A 60 -8.70 10.54 6.05
C LEU A 60 -8.27 9.14 6.47
N ILE A 61 -8.71 8.16 5.69
CA ILE A 61 -8.11 6.82 5.64
C ILE A 61 -7.52 6.67 4.25
N ILE A 62 -6.21 6.42 4.17
CA ILE A 62 -5.50 6.21 2.91
C ILE A 62 -5.12 4.74 2.84
N ASP A 63 -5.75 3.98 1.92
CA ASP A 63 -5.40 2.60 1.61
C ASP A 63 -4.49 2.61 0.38
N ASP A 64 -3.20 2.39 0.60
CA ASP A 64 -2.17 2.44 -0.45
C ASP A 64 -1.26 1.22 -0.39
N VAL A 65 -0.85 0.73 -1.54
CA VAL A 65 0.18 -0.31 -1.69
C VAL A 65 1.52 0.39 -1.93
N ALA A 66 2.07 0.99 -0.87
CA ALA A 66 3.36 1.66 -0.92
C ALA A 66 4.52 0.65 -0.92
N PHE A 67 5.48 0.82 -1.85
CA PHE A 67 6.60 -0.11 -2.02
C PHE A 67 7.81 0.27 -1.16
N GLY A 68 7.80 -0.25 0.09
CA GLY A 68 8.92 -0.14 1.00
C GLY A 68 9.19 1.26 1.54
N ILE A 69 10.37 1.40 2.14
CA ILE A 69 10.75 2.62 2.88
C ILE A 69 10.69 3.90 2.05
N LEU A 70 10.96 3.83 0.74
CA LEU A 70 11.00 5.03 -0.10
C LEU A 70 9.61 5.65 -0.26
N GLU A 71 8.62 4.87 -0.68
CA GLU A 71 7.25 5.39 -0.90
C GLU A 71 6.54 5.72 0.41
N VAL A 72 6.71 4.89 1.46
CA VAL A 72 6.21 5.21 2.79
C VAL A 72 6.90 6.46 3.35
N GLY A 73 8.20 6.63 3.09
CA GLY A 73 8.95 7.84 3.46
C GLY A 73 8.43 9.10 2.78
N GLU A 74 8.02 9.02 1.53
CA GLU A 74 7.36 10.13 0.82
C GLU A 74 6.03 10.52 1.49
N TRP A 75 5.21 9.55 1.92
CA TRP A 75 4.01 9.82 2.69
C TRP A 75 4.33 10.44 4.05
N LYS A 76 5.32 9.90 4.77
CA LYS A 76 5.77 10.46 6.06
C LYS A 76 6.25 11.90 5.91
N GLN A 77 6.98 12.21 4.85
CA GLN A 77 7.44 13.57 4.57
C GLN A 77 6.29 14.51 4.19
N ALA A 78 5.36 14.05 3.34
CA ALA A 78 4.23 14.86 2.88
C ALA A 78 3.28 15.23 4.02
N LEU A 79 3.05 14.33 4.97
CA LEU A 79 2.11 14.50 6.07
C LEU A 79 2.79 14.72 7.44
N LYS A 80 4.06 15.13 7.47
CA LYS A 80 4.87 15.28 8.69
C LYS A 80 4.28 16.22 9.76
N ASP A 81 3.51 17.22 9.33
CA ASP A 81 2.92 18.21 10.19
C ASP A 81 1.53 17.82 10.72
N TYR A 82 1.04 16.62 10.34
CA TYR A 82 -0.27 16.11 10.71
C TYR A 82 -0.18 14.87 11.60
N PRO A 83 -1.20 14.57 12.42
CA PRO A 83 -1.26 13.36 13.24
C PRO A 83 -1.62 12.15 12.36
N VAL A 84 -0.62 11.41 11.87
CA VAL A 84 -0.84 10.22 11.02
C VAL A 84 -0.44 8.97 11.77
N LEU A 85 -1.30 7.95 11.77
CA LEU A 85 -1.00 6.59 12.21
C LEU A 85 -0.64 5.75 10.98
N TYR A 86 0.58 5.26 10.91
CA TYR A 86 1.04 4.37 9.85
C TYR A 86 0.85 2.91 10.26
N VAL A 87 -0.06 2.23 9.59
CA VAL A 87 -0.44 0.84 9.90
C VAL A 87 0.10 -0.10 8.81
N GLY A 88 0.95 -1.04 9.21
CA GLY A 88 1.36 -2.16 8.37
C GLY A 88 0.33 -3.28 8.42
N VAL A 89 -0.25 -3.61 7.26
CA VAL A 89 -1.22 -4.71 7.15
C VAL A 89 -0.55 -5.93 6.55
N THR A 90 -0.33 -6.96 7.38
CA THR A 90 0.40 -8.15 6.99
C THR A 90 -0.50 -9.39 6.87
N THR A 91 0.00 -10.40 6.20
CA THR A 91 -0.57 -11.76 6.17
C THR A 91 0.50 -12.73 5.63
N PRO A 92 0.54 -14.02 6.03
CA PRO A 92 1.47 -15.00 5.47
C PRO A 92 1.33 -15.14 3.95
N LEU A 93 2.46 -15.39 3.27
CA LEU A 93 2.52 -15.43 1.81
C LEU A 93 1.57 -16.47 1.18
N ASP A 94 1.52 -17.67 1.74
CA ASP A 94 0.64 -18.75 1.27
C ASP A 94 -0.85 -18.38 1.36
N ILE A 95 -1.23 -17.67 2.42
CA ILE A 95 -2.58 -17.15 2.63
C ILE A 95 -2.88 -16.03 1.61
N LEU A 96 -1.91 -15.16 1.37
CA LEU A 96 -2.03 -14.07 0.40
C LEU A 96 -2.24 -14.63 -1.01
N GLU A 97 -1.44 -15.61 -1.43
CA GLU A 97 -1.57 -16.30 -2.71
C GLU A 97 -2.91 -17.05 -2.85
N LYS A 98 -3.37 -17.68 -1.76
CA LYS A 98 -4.70 -18.32 -1.74
C LYS A 98 -5.81 -17.29 -1.93
N ARG A 99 -5.75 -16.16 -1.24
CA ARG A 99 -6.72 -15.06 -1.37
C ARG A 99 -6.71 -14.48 -2.79
N GLU A 100 -5.53 -14.31 -3.41
CA GLU A 100 -5.39 -13.83 -4.78
C GLU A 100 -6.12 -14.76 -5.78
N ARG A 101 -5.88 -16.07 -5.68
CA ARG A 101 -6.55 -17.06 -6.54
C ARG A 101 -8.07 -17.08 -6.35
N LEU A 102 -8.54 -16.98 -5.10
CA LEU A 102 -9.98 -16.99 -4.80
C LEU A 102 -10.73 -15.75 -5.30
N ARG A 103 -10.06 -14.61 -5.38
CA ARG A 103 -10.68 -13.37 -5.90
C ARG A 103 -11.03 -13.45 -7.39
N GLY A 104 -10.30 -14.21 -8.19
CA GLY A 104 -10.57 -14.44 -9.61
C GLY A 104 -10.46 -13.23 -10.54
N ASN A 105 -10.27 -12.03 -9.98
CA ASN A 105 -10.17 -10.75 -10.70
C ASN A 105 -8.78 -10.11 -10.55
N ARG A 106 -7.78 -10.88 -10.13
CA ARG A 106 -6.40 -10.44 -9.92
C ARG A 106 -5.47 -11.22 -10.83
N PHE A 107 -4.36 -10.59 -11.19
CA PHE A 107 -3.29 -11.25 -11.92
C PHE A 107 -2.52 -12.18 -10.98
N VAL A 108 -2.58 -13.49 -11.21
CA VAL A 108 -1.93 -14.48 -10.32
C VAL A 108 -0.42 -14.30 -10.33
N GLY A 109 0.18 -14.24 -9.13
CA GLY A 109 1.61 -13.98 -8.93
C GLY A 109 1.94 -12.50 -8.67
N GLY A 110 0.97 -11.61 -8.75
CA GLY A 110 1.12 -10.21 -8.37
C GLY A 110 1.29 -10.05 -6.86
N ALA A 111 0.48 -10.75 -6.07
CA ALA A 111 0.57 -10.73 -4.61
C ALA A 111 1.95 -11.16 -4.11
N ARG A 112 2.51 -12.24 -4.65
CA ARG A 112 3.88 -12.68 -4.34
C ARG A 112 4.91 -11.64 -4.76
N GLY A 113 4.73 -10.99 -5.91
CA GLY A 113 5.63 -9.93 -6.39
C GLY A 113 5.66 -8.71 -5.48
N GLN A 114 4.54 -8.38 -4.84
CA GLN A 114 4.42 -7.29 -3.88
C GLN A 114 4.92 -7.67 -2.48
N TYR A 115 4.73 -8.91 -2.05
CA TYR A 115 5.02 -9.39 -0.69
C TYR A 115 6.42 -9.02 -0.19
N PHE A 116 7.45 -9.20 -1.02
CA PHE A 116 8.84 -8.92 -0.66
C PHE A 116 9.21 -7.43 -0.73
N LYS A 117 8.28 -6.56 -1.15
CA LYS A 117 8.56 -5.14 -1.41
C LYS A 117 7.77 -4.18 -0.56
N VAL A 118 6.51 -4.48 -0.29
CA VAL A 118 5.58 -3.54 0.38
C VAL A 118 6.07 -3.16 1.78
N HIS A 119 6.60 -4.10 2.54
CA HIS A 119 7.08 -3.86 3.92
C HIS A 119 8.60 -3.75 4.04
N GLU A 120 9.34 -3.68 2.91
CA GLU A 120 10.80 -3.69 2.91
C GLU A 120 11.37 -2.47 3.64
N ASN A 121 12.01 -2.73 4.80
CA ASN A 121 12.63 -1.71 5.66
C ASN A 121 11.67 -0.63 6.19
N VAL A 122 10.39 -0.88 6.24
CA VAL A 122 9.39 0.07 6.77
C VAL A 122 9.20 -0.16 8.26
N ALA A 123 9.31 0.90 9.06
CA ALA A 123 8.85 0.93 10.43
C ALA A 123 7.45 1.55 10.49
N TYR A 124 6.48 0.79 10.99
CA TYR A 124 5.10 1.21 11.21
C TYR A 124 4.87 1.63 12.67
N ASP A 125 3.84 2.44 12.91
CA ASP A 125 3.38 2.75 14.27
C ASP A 125 2.60 1.56 14.86
N LEU A 126 1.92 0.79 14.00
CA LEU A 126 1.18 -0.42 14.34
C LEU A 126 1.31 -1.44 13.21
N GLU A 127 1.48 -2.71 13.56
CA GLU A 127 1.35 -3.83 12.61
C GLU A 127 0.17 -4.71 12.99
N ILE A 128 -0.62 -5.10 12.00
CA ILE A 128 -1.76 -6.02 12.16
C ILE A 128 -1.61 -7.20 11.21
N ASP A 129 -1.97 -8.40 11.68
CA ASP A 129 -2.00 -9.63 10.87
C ASP A 129 -3.44 -10.03 10.58
N THR A 130 -3.84 -9.95 9.33
CA THR A 130 -5.21 -10.27 8.88
C THR A 130 -5.49 -11.76 8.75
N HIS A 131 -4.53 -12.63 9.08
CA HIS A 131 -4.71 -14.07 9.17
C HIS A 131 -4.80 -14.53 10.63
N ALA A 132 -3.93 -14.02 11.48
CA ALA A 132 -3.88 -14.42 12.89
C ALA A 132 -4.98 -13.80 13.76
N GLN A 133 -5.60 -12.71 13.30
CA GLN A 133 -6.58 -11.94 14.05
C GLN A 133 -7.84 -11.71 13.24
N SER A 134 -8.99 -11.61 13.95
CA SER A 134 -10.26 -11.25 13.33
C SER A 134 -10.27 -9.80 12.84
N LEU A 135 -11.24 -9.46 12.01
CA LEU A 135 -11.43 -8.09 11.54
C LEU A 135 -11.73 -7.16 12.73
N GLU A 136 -12.56 -7.60 13.65
CA GLU A 136 -12.97 -6.84 14.83
C GLU A 136 -11.77 -6.54 15.75
N GLU A 137 -10.92 -7.53 16.02
CA GLU A 137 -9.71 -7.37 16.82
C GLU A 137 -8.74 -6.37 16.16
N ASN A 138 -8.56 -6.45 14.85
CA ASN A 138 -7.70 -5.53 14.12
C ASN A 138 -8.25 -4.10 14.13
N ILE A 139 -9.57 -3.92 13.97
CA ILE A 139 -10.24 -2.61 14.07
C ILE A 139 -10.03 -1.99 15.45
N GLU A 140 -10.25 -2.75 16.53
CA GLU A 140 -10.08 -2.24 17.88
C GLU A 140 -8.62 -1.83 18.18
N LYS A 141 -7.64 -2.59 17.70
CA LYS A 141 -6.21 -2.21 17.79
C LYS A 141 -5.91 -0.88 17.09
N ILE A 142 -6.44 -0.69 15.88
CA ILE A 142 -6.25 0.55 15.13
C ILE A 142 -6.89 1.73 15.87
N LYS A 143 -8.11 1.58 16.38
CA LYS A 143 -8.80 2.64 17.14
C LYS A 143 -8.04 3.01 18.40
N GLN A 144 -7.56 2.01 19.16
CA GLN A 144 -6.76 2.25 20.36
C GLN A 144 -5.49 3.02 20.05
N ALA A 145 -4.69 2.55 19.07
CA ALA A 145 -3.45 3.19 18.68
C ALA A 145 -3.67 4.63 18.17
N PHE A 146 -4.77 4.87 17.45
CA PHE A 146 -5.12 6.22 16.99
C PHE A 146 -5.47 7.14 18.16
N SER A 147 -6.28 6.68 19.12
CA SER A 147 -6.66 7.46 20.31
C SER A 147 -5.46 7.80 21.20
N GLU A 148 -4.52 6.86 21.38
CA GLU A 148 -3.29 7.09 22.13
C GLU A 148 -2.42 8.15 21.45
N ARG A 149 -2.35 8.15 20.12
CA ARG A 149 -1.58 9.13 19.34
C ARG A 149 -2.19 10.53 19.38
N GLU A 150 -3.52 10.66 19.36
CA GLU A 150 -4.20 11.95 19.54
C GLU A 150 -3.90 12.54 20.91
N ASN A 151 -4.00 11.73 21.97
CA ASN A 151 -3.76 12.18 23.34
C ASN A 151 -2.30 12.60 23.57
N SER A 152 -1.33 11.97 22.91
CA SER A 152 0.10 12.28 23.04
C SER A 152 0.49 13.65 22.47
N LYS A 153 -0.35 14.27 21.64
CA LYS A 153 -0.09 15.58 21.02
C LYS A 153 -0.76 16.75 21.74
N GLN A 154 -1.59 16.48 22.78
CA GLN A 154 -2.24 17.51 23.59
C GLN A 154 -1.42 17.91 24.85
N VAL A 155 -0.25 17.33 25.01
CA VAL A 155 0.72 17.61 26.07
C VAL A 155 1.93 18.33 25.46
#